data_c52bda7edbd00111877a2020c9aa5a14
#
_entry.id   c52bda7edbd00111877a2020c9aa5a14
#
_cell.length_a   1.000
_cell.length_b   1.000
_cell.length_c   1.000
_cell.angle_alpha   90.00
_cell.angle_beta   90.00
_cell.angle_gamma   90.00
#
_symmetry.space_group_name_H-M   'P 1'
#
loop_
_entity.id
_entity.type
_entity.pdbx_description
1 polymer ?
#
loop_
_entity_poly.entity_id
_entity_poly.type
_entity_poly.pdbx_seq_one_letter_code
_entity_poly.pdbx_strand_id
1 'polypeptide(L)'
;GTSSNANALGISAGTGIPPKKIGKIYGIIKAYTSRVGEGKFPTELFNNVGEKIREQGHEYGTVTGRPRRVGWIDLFNIKYTIMINGIDKIIVTLLDALEGINPIKMCTSYELDGKILESWPIHYEIIENCKPIYKSFEGWEAIPREQWTQIAQEGYGALPETMKTYVQTIKDELKTDYFALSIGPDRKETILMNSGEVW
;
A
#
# COMPACT_ATOMS: atom_id res chain seq x y z
N GLY A 1 -7.42 -11.80 11.89
CA GLY A 1 -6.32 -12.22 11.09
C GLY A 1 -6.51 -13.56 10.40
N THR A 2 -5.49 -14.00 9.74
CA THR A 2 -5.42 -15.32 9.09
C THR A 2 -4.62 -16.29 9.97
N SER A 3 -4.98 -17.57 9.93
CA SER A 3 -4.18 -18.66 10.53
C SER A 3 -3.00 -19.08 9.65
N SER A 4 -2.90 -18.54 8.44
CA SER A 4 -1.82 -18.84 7.50
C SER A 4 -0.53 -18.13 7.88
N ASN A 5 0.61 -18.75 7.57
CA ASN A 5 1.92 -18.12 7.66
C ASN A 5 2.10 -17.12 6.50
N ALA A 6 1.49 -15.94 6.64
CA ALA A 6 1.50 -14.89 5.63
C ALA A 6 2.81 -14.07 5.66
N ASN A 7 3.95 -14.75 5.59
CA ASN A 7 5.28 -14.16 5.52
C ASN A 7 6.20 -14.95 4.58
N ALA A 8 7.34 -14.37 4.21
CA ALA A 8 8.27 -14.99 3.26
C ALA A 8 8.81 -16.34 3.72
N LEU A 9 8.97 -16.55 5.03
CA LEU A 9 9.41 -17.85 5.58
C LEU A 9 8.36 -18.95 5.39
N GLY A 10 7.07 -18.57 5.28
CA GLY A 10 5.99 -19.51 4.96
C GLY A 10 6.17 -20.25 3.65
N ILE A 11 6.90 -19.68 2.70
CA ILE A 11 7.24 -20.34 1.42
C ILE A 11 8.01 -21.62 1.68
N SER A 12 9.08 -21.55 2.46
CA SER A 12 9.90 -22.75 2.78
C SER A 12 9.11 -23.79 3.57
N ALA A 13 8.31 -23.35 4.54
CA ALA A 13 7.49 -24.24 5.35
C ALA A 13 6.41 -24.97 4.52
N GLY A 14 5.78 -24.27 3.54
CA GLY A 14 4.70 -24.82 2.73
C GLY A 14 5.17 -25.62 1.53
N THR A 15 6.33 -25.30 0.94
CA THR A 15 6.81 -25.92 -0.31
C THR A 15 7.99 -26.88 -0.12
N GLY A 16 8.67 -26.83 1.02
CA GLY A 16 9.94 -27.56 1.24
C GLY A 16 11.15 -26.96 0.52
N ILE A 17 10.99 -25.84 -0.18
CA ILE A 17 12.12 -25.16 -0.85
C ILE A 17 13.05 -24.55 0.20
N PRO A 18 14.36 -24.85 0.16
CA PRO A 18 15.30 -24.26 1.11
C PRO A 18 15.34 -22.73 1.02
N PRO A 19 15.40 -21.98 2.12
CA PRO A 19 15.42 -20.50 2.12
C PRO A 19 16.48 -19.89 1.19
N LYS A 20 17.65 -20.51 1.08
CA LYS A 20 18.74 -20.09 0.19
C LYS A 20 18.41 -20.16 -1.32
N LYS A 21 17.31 -20.79 -1.70
CA LYS A 21 16.80 -20.85 -3.08
C LYS A 21 15.74 -19.81 -3.37
N ILE A 22 15.27 -19.11 -2.33
CA ILE A 22 14.37 -17.97 -2.51
C ILE A 22 15.22 -16.83 -3.04
N GLY A 23 14.83 -16.30 -4.20
CA GLY A 23 15.48 -15.15 -4.81
C GLY A 23 14.98 -13.83 -4.19
N LYS A 24 14.72 -12.84 -5.01
CA LYS A 24 14.17 -11.55 -4.57
C LYS A 24 12.73 -11.70 -4.06
N ILE A 25 12.41 -10.97 -3.02
CA ILE A 25 11.06 -10.92 -2.42
C ILE A 25 10.45 -9.58 -2.78
N TYR A 26 9.31 -9.60 -3.48
CA TYR A 26 8.56 -8.42 -3.87
C TYR A 26 7.35 -8.25 -2.96
N GLY A 27 7.24 -7.08 -2.31
CA GLY A 27 6.08 -6.72 -1.51
C GLY A 27 5.04 -5.98 -2.34
N ILE A 28 3.79 -6.42 -2.32
CA ILE A 28 2.70 -5.70 -2.96
C ILE A 28 1.95 -4.89 -1.90
N ILE A 29 1.84 -3.58 -2.12
CA ILE A 29 1.09 -2.66 -1.29
C ILE A 29 0.06 -1.91 -2.13
N LYS A 30 -1.05 -1.55 -1.52
CA LYS A 30 -2.04 -0.64 -2.13
C LYS A 30 -1.66 0.81 -1.83
N ALA A 31 -2.10 1.74 -2.65
CA ALA A 31 -1.96 3.17 -2.37
C ALA A 31 -2.77 3.64 -1.13
N TYR A 32 -3.57 2.78 -0.56
CA TYR A 32 -4.33 2.93 0.69
C TYR A 32 -4.30 1.62 1.47
N THR A 33 -4.88 1.58 2.67
CA THR A 33 -4.99 0.34 3.44
C THR A 33 -6.41 -0.22 3.36
N SER A 34 -6.56 -1.53 3.16
CA SER A 34 -7.83 -2.22 3.30
C SER A 34 -7.72 -3.42 4.23
N ARG A 35 -8.81 -3.75 4.92
CA ARG A 35 -8.85 -4.83 5.89
C ARG A 35 -10.20 -5.57 5.86
N VAL A 36 -10.13 -6.88 6.06
CA VAL A 36 -11.28 -7.73 6.34
C VAL A 36 -11.24 -8.15 7.81
N GLY A 37 -12.41 -8.26 8.43
CA GLY A 37 -12.56 -8.71 9.80
C GLY A 37 -12.34 -7.63 10.84
N GLU A 38 -12.40 -8.05 12.09
CA GLU A 38 -12.31 -7.20 13.28
C GLU A 38 -10.86 -6.84 13.63
N GLY A 39 -10.70 -6.08 14.68
CA GLY A 39 -9.43 -5.61 15.21
C GLY A 39 -9.12 -4.17 14.83
N LYS A 40 -8.13 -3.61 15.48
CA LYS A 40 -7.77 -2.20 15.33
C LYS A 40 -7.24 -1.88 13.96
N PHE A 41 -7.71 -0.75 13.45
CA PHE A 41 -7.33 -0.19 12.18
C PHE A 41 -7.19 1.33 12.35
N PRO A 42 -6.06 1.79 12.92
CA PRO A 42 -5.94 3.19 13.35
C PRO A 42 -6.09 4.22 12.24
N THR A 43 -5.78 3.86 10.99
CA THR A 43 -5.93 4.74 9.83
C THR A 43 -7.28 4.61 9.13
N GLU A 44 -8.25 3.87 9.71
CA GLU A 44 -9.57 3.63 9.14
C GLU A 44 -10.36 4.92 8.92
N LEU A 45 -11.12 4.95 7.83
CA LEU A 45 -11.95 6.07 7.42
C LEU A 45 -13.43 5.70 7.52
N PHE A 46 -14.18 6.49 8.29
CA PHE A 46 -15.63 6.34 8.51
C PHE A 46 -16.45 7.44 7.83
N ASN A 47 -15.88 8.12 6.83
CA ASN A 47 -16.48 9.25 6.15
C ASN A 47 -16.59 8.98 4.65
N ASN A 48 -17.14 9.95 3.90
CA ASN A 48 -17.32 9.89 2.45
C ASN A 48 -16.02 9.60 1.67
N VAL A 49 -14.87 9.98 2.22
CA VAL A 49 -13.57 9.65 1.59
C VAL A 49 -13.33 8.15 1.64
N GLY A 50 -13.62 7.51 2.78
CA GLY A 50 -13.53 6.06 2.91
C GLY A 50 -14.51 5.33 1.98
N GLU A 51 -15.72 5.85 1.82
CA GLU A 51 -16.70 5.32 0.88
C GLU A 51 -16.19 5.44 -0.56
N LYS A 52 -15.67 6.60 -0.95
CA LYS A 52 -15.11 6.83 -2.28
C LYS A 52 -13.94 5.88 -2.59
N ILE A 53 -13.01 5.69 -1.66
CA ILE A 53 -11.91 4.73 -1.83
C ILE A 53 -12.43 3.30 -1.99
N ARG A 54 -13.45 2.92 -1.21
CA ARG A 54 -14.07 1.58 -1.29
C ARG A 54 -14.70 1.33 -2.65
N GLU A 55 -15.43 2.30 -3.18
CA GLU A 55 -16.06 2.20 -4.49
C GLU A 55 -15.02 2.13 -5.62
N GLN A 56 -14.08 3.09 -5.66
CA GLN A 56 -13.05 3.17 -6.69
C GLN A 56 -12.10 1.98 -6.66
N GLY A 57 -11.75 1.48 -5.46
CA GLY A 57 -10.88 0.32 -5.27
C GLY A 57 -11.61 -1.03 -5.32
N HIS A 58 -12.93 -1.04 -5.55
CA HIS A 58 -13.77 -2.26 -5.54
C HIS A 58 -13.58 -3.09 -4.28
N GLU A 59 -13.51 -2.43 -3.12
CA GLU A 59 -13.21 -3.07 -1.83
C GLU A 59 -14.41 -3.79 -1.22
N TYR A 60 -14.80 -4.87 -1.90
CA TYR A 60 -15.87 -5.78 -1.51
C TYR A 60 -15.38 -7.23 -1.52
N GLY A 61 -15.98 -8.06 -0.66
CA GLY A 61 -15.68 -9.48 -0.63
C GLY A 61 -16.20 -10.18 -1.88
N THR A 62 -15.33 -10.91 -2.58
CA THR A 62 -15.67 -11.55 -3.86
C THR A 62 -16.86 -12.51 -3.75
N VAL A 63 -16.99 -13.22 -2.63
CA VAL A 63 -18.07 -14.22 -2.43
C VAL A 63 -19.30 -13.61 -1.74
N THR A 64 -19.06 -12.79 -0.71
CA THR A 64 -20.14 -12.29 0.15
C THR A 64 -20.63 -10.89 -0.22
N GLY A 65 -19.92 -10.16 -1.08
CA GLY A 65 -20.21 -8.77 -1.38
C GLY A 65 -20.05 -7.81 -0.18
N ARG A 66 -19.56 -8.29 0.96
CA ARG A 66 -19.42 -7.45 2.17
C ARG A 66 -18.38 -6.35 1.93
N PRO A 67 -18.68 -5.08 2.32
CA PRO A 67 -17.72 -4.00 2.22
C PRO A 67 -16.50 -4.27 3.10
N ARG A 68 -15.31 -4.03 2.56
CA ARG A 68 -14.08 -4.05 3.32
C ARG A 68 -13.90 -2.71 4.03
N ARG A 69 -13.26 -2.74 5.18
CA ARG A 69 -12.79 -1.56 5.88
C ARG A 69 -11.65 -0.95 5.10
N VAL A 70 -11.65 0.36 4.94
CA VAL A 70 -10.62 1.10 4.20
C VAL A 70 -10.07 2.25 5.03
N GLY A 71 -8.82 2.63 4.79
CA GLY A 71 -8.16 3.71 5.50
C GLY A 71 -6.96 4.25 4.73
N TRP A 72 -6.37 5.31 5.23
CA TRP A 72 -5.15 5.84 4.65
C TRP A 72 -4.01 4.82 4.70
N ILE A 73 -3.09 4.91 3.74
CA ILE A 73 -1.89 4.06 3.74
C ILE A 73 -1.12 4.22 5.06
N ASP A 74 -0.68 3.10 5.61
CA ASP A 74 0.05 3.03 6.87
C ASP A 74 1.50 2.62 6.64
N LEU A 75 2.36 3.60 6.37
CA LEU A 75 3.76 3.34 6.10
C LEU A 75 4.52 2.86 7.33
N PHE A 76 4.07 3.23 8.53
CA PHE A 76 4.72 2.78 9.76
C PHE A 76 4.59 1.27 9.95
N ASN A 77 3.39 0.72 9.68
CA ASN A 77 3.17 -0.72 9.65
C ASN A 77 3.90 -1.41 8.48
N ILE A 78 3.90 -0.78 7.30
CA ILE A 78 4.56 -1.32 6.11
C ILE A 78 6.08 -1.42 6.34
N LYS A 79 6.73 -0.44 6.98
CA LYS A 79 8.16 -0.51 7.36
C LYS A 79 8.47 -1.77 8.16
N TYR A 80 7.64 -2.08 9.15
CA TYR A 80 7.78 -3.29 9.95
C TYR A 80 7.60 -4.55 9.08
N THR A 81 6.59 -4.55 8.21
CA THR A 81 6.32 -5.68 7.31
C THR A 81 7.48 -5.93 6.33
N ILE A 82 8.06 -4.88 5.78
CA ILE A 82 9.26 -4.97 4.91
C ILE A 82 10.42 -5.62 5.66
N MET A 83 10.67 -5.17 6.89
CA MET A 83 11.76 -5.68 7.72
C MET A 83 11.62 -7.17 8.03
N ILE A 84 10.44 -7.61 8.51
CA ILE A 84 10.22 -9.01 8.90
C ILE A 84 10.16 -9.99 7.73
N ASN A 85 9.86 -9.51 6.52
CA ASN A 85 9.79 -10.33 5.32
C ASN A 85 11.04 -10.25 4.45
N GLY A 86 11.97 -9.34 4.73
CA GLY A 86 13.14 -9.13 3.89
C GLY A 86 12.77 -8.71 2.47
N ILE A 87 11.84 -7.76 2.34
CA ILE A 87 11.35 -7.31 1.03
C ILE A 87 12.43 -6.49 0.31
N ASP A 88 12.80 -6.92 -0.90
CA ASP A 88 13.82 -6.27 -1.71
C ASP A 88 13.27 -5.06 -2.50
N LYS A 89 12.05 -5.20 -3.03
CA LYS A 89 11.35 -4.16 -3.80
C LYS A 89 9.87 -4.19 -3.54
N ILE A 90 9.20 -3.09 -3.81
CA ILE A 90 7.75 -2.98 -3.65
C ILE A 90 7.06 -2.71 -4.99
N ILE A 91 5.80 -3.15 -5.05
CA ILE A 91 4.85 -2.84 -6.12
C ILE A 91 3.71 -2.06 -5.46
N VAL A 92 3.46 -0.85 -5.92
CA VAL A 92 2.30 -0.07 -5.46
C VAL A 92 1.16 -0.26 -6.44
N THR A 93 -0.02 -0.61 -5.94
CA THR A 93 -1.21 -0.84 -6.74
C THR A 93 -2.35 0.10 -6.35
N LEU A 94 -3.35 0.20 -7.20
CA LEU A 94 -4.57 0.98 -6.94
C LEU A 94 -4.31 2.48 -6.70
N LEU A 95 -3.36 3.06 -7.42
CA LEU A 95 -3.13 4.50 -7.40
C LEU A 95 -4.33 5.25 -8.01
N ASP A 96 -4.98 4.67 -9.01
CA ASP A 96 -6.21 5.16 -9.61
C ASP A 96 -7.39 5.24 -8.63
N ALA A 97 -7.41 4.38 -7.61
CA ALA A 97 -8.47 4.41 -6.60
C ALA A 97 -8.47 5.64 -5.69
N LEU A 98 -7.44 6.50 -5.78
CA LEU A 98 -7.36 7.76 -5.05
C LEU A 98 -7.70 8.99 -5.91
N GLU A 99 -8.14 8.81 -7.16
CA GLU A 99 -8.53 9.89 -8.06
C GLU A 99 -9.59 10.82 -7.47
N GLY A 100 -9.41 12.12 -7.68
CA GLY A 100 -10.35 13.14 -7.24
C GLY A 100 -10.55 13.18 -5.71
N ILE A 101 -9.61 12.66 -4.94
CA ILE A 101 -9.55 12.79 -3.49
C ILE A 101 -8.50 13.85 -3.14
N ASN A 102 -8.91 14.87 -2.41
CA ASN A 102 -8.03 15.95 -1.98
C ASN A 102 -8.45 16.50 -0.60
N PRO A 103 -7.56 16.56 0.41
CA PRO A 103 -6.21 16.02 0.40
C PRO A 103 -6.17 14.50 0.56
N ILE A 104 -5.12 13.86 0.04
CA ILE A 104 -4.74 12.48 0.34
C ILE A 104 -3.82 12.51 1.57
N LYS A 105 -3.97 11.53 2.47
CA LYS A 105 -3.13 11.43 3.66
C LYS A 105 -2.35 10.12 3.70
N MET A 106 -1.22 10.15 4.39
CA MET A 106 -0.31 9.04 4.56
C MET A 106 0.14 8.98 6.02
N CYS A 107 -0.08 7.87 6.69
CA CYS A 107 0.40 7.67 8.05
C CYS A 107 1.88 7.30 8.02
N THR A 108 2.72 8.12 8.68
CA THR A 108 4.17 7.93 8.70
C THR A 108 4.70 7.50 10.05
N SER A 109 3.94 7.72 11.13
CA SER A 109 4.27 7.29 12.48
C SER A 109 3.03 7.27 13.38
N TYR A 110 3.23 6.86 14.62
CA TYR A 110 2.19 6.85 15.67
C TYR A 110 2.65 7.61 16.90
N GLU A 111 1.68 8.20 17.58
CA GLU A 111 1.86 8.82 18.90
C GLU A 111 1.17 7.98 19.97
N LEU A 112 1.84 7.77 21.08
CA LEU A 112 1.30 7.20 22.31
C LEU A 112 1.69 8.09 23.50
N ASP A 113 0.72 8.58 24.24
CA ASP A 113 0.91 9.42 25.44
C ASP A 113 1.86 10.62 25.21
N GLY A 114 1.69 11.29 24.05
CA GLY A 114 2.49 12.47 23.66
C GLY A 114 3.89 12.13 23.13
N LYS A 115 4.24 10.85 22.96
CA LYS A 115 5.52 10.40 22.42
C LYS A 115 5.35 9.74 21.08
N ILE A 116 6.19 10.08 20.11
CA ILE A 116 6.24 9.43 18.81
C ILE A 116 6.92 8.08 18.97
N LEU A 117 6.30 7.03 18.43
CA LEU A 117 6.88 5.70 18.43
C LEU A 117 8.01 5.60 17.42
N GLU A 118 9.14 5.04 17.82
CA GLU A 118 10.31 4.82 16.96
C GLU A 118 10.19 3.56 16.09
N SER A 119 9.40 2.58 16.55
CA SER A 119 9.19 1.30 15.85
C SER A 119 7.78 0.79 16.07
N TRP A 120 7.33 -0.11 15.17
CA TRP A 120 6.02 -0.75 15.29
C TRP A 120 5.91 -1.54 16.59
N PRO A 121 4.87 -1.29 17.41
CA PRO A 121 4.72 -1.99 18.68
C PRO A 121 4.24 -3.43 18.44
N ILE A 122 4.92 -4.38 19.09
CA ILE A 122 4.58 -5.81 18.99
C ILE A 122 3.28 -6.12 19.76
N HIS A 123 3.04 -5.42 20.87
CA HIS A 123 1.87 -5.63 21.70
C HIS A 123 0.64 -4.92 21.13
N TYR A 124 -0.40 -5.69 20.89
CA TYR A 124 -1.66 -5.20 20.31
C TYR A 124 -2.32 -4.10 21.16
N GLU A 125 -2.26 -4.18 22.47
CA GLU A 125 -2.81 -3.21 23.43
C GLU A 125 -2.20 -1.80 23.23
N ILE A 126 -0.92 -1.75 22.84
CA ILE A 126 -0.26 -0.49 22.53
C ILE A 126 -0.90 0.16 21.29
N ILE A 127 -1.15 -0.63 20.24
CA ILE A 127 -1.76 -0.14 18.99
C ILE A 127 -3.17 0.40 19.24
N GLU A 128 -3.89 -0.17 20.20
CA GLU A 128 -5.24 0.29 20.56
C GLU A 128 -5.29 1.75 21.02
N ASN A 129 -4.25 2.21 21.67
CA ASN A 129 -4.15 3.55 22.26
C ASN A 129 -3.33 4.52 21.43
N CYS A 130 -2.72 4.07 20.31
CA CYS A 130 -1.95 4.91 19.42
C CYS A 130 -2.82 5.79 18.54
N LYS A 131 -2.32 7.00 18.26
CA LYS A 131 -2.89 7.92 17.30
C LYS A 131 -2.00 8.01 16.06
N PRO A 132 -2.55 7.83 14.84
CA PRO A 132 -1.75 7.95 13.62
C PRO A 132 -1.36 9.41 13.35
N ILE A 133 -0.12 9.62 12.95
CA ILE A 133 0.41 10.90 12.51
C ILE A 133 0.47 10.89 10.98
N TYR A 134 -0.13 11.92 10.38
CA TYR A 134 -0.30 11.98 8.94
C TYR A 134 0.52 13.09 8.29
N LYS A 135 1.08 12.78 7.11
CA LYS A 135 1.43 13.76 6.09
C LYS A 135 0.26 13.92 5.12
N SER A 136 -0.02 15.14 4.68
CA SER A 136 -1.07 15.46 3.70
C SER A 136 -0.45 15.80 2.37
N PHE A 137 -1.09 15.36 1.29
CA PHE A 137 -0.66 15.56 -0.09
C PHE A 137 -1.82 16.14 -0.91
N GLU A 138 -1.48 16.96 -1.88
CA GLU A 138 -2.41 17.31 -2.93
C GLU A 138 -2.75 16.05 -3.74
N GLY A 139 -4.04 15.87 -4.01
CA GLY A 139 -4.53 14.75 -4.81
C GLY A 139 -4.32 14.96 -6.31
N TRP A 140 -4.67 13.97 -7.09
CA TRP A 140 -4.71 14.06 -8.55
C TRP A 140 -6.13 13.94 -9.07
N GLU A 141 -6.35 14.59 -10.19
CA GLU A 141 -7.65 14.62 -10.84
C GLU A 141 -8.03 13.23 -11.39
N ALA A 142 -9.34 13.00 -11.46
CA ALA A 142 -9.86 11.86 -12.19
C ALA A 142 -9.72 12.11 -13.69
N ILE A 143 -9.13 11.16 -14.41
CA ILE A 143 -8.94 11.23 -15.85
C ILE A 143 -9.57 10.02 -16.55
N PRO A 144 -9.94 10.14 -17.85
CA PRO A 144 -10.48 9.02 -18.60
C PRO A 144 -9.56 7.80 -18.62
N ARG A 145 -10.15 6.62 -18.64
CA ARG A 145 -9.38 5.35 -18.56
C ARG A 145 -8.34 5.21 -19.64
N GLU A 146 -8.66 5.65 -20.84
CA GLU A 146 -7.75 5.61 -22.01
C GLU A 146 -6.48 6.42 -21.76
N GLN A 147 -6.56 7.51 -21.00
CA GLN A 147 -5.40 8.33 -20.64
C GLN A 147 -4.50 7.61 -19.64
N TRP A 148 -5.05 6.84 -18.69
CA TRP A 148 -4.23 6.02 -17.80
C TRP A 148 -3.43 4.97 -18.55
N THR A 149 -4.03 4.34 -19.57
CA THR A 149 -3.31 3.38 -20.43
C THR A 149 -2.16 4.07 -21.19
N GLN A 150 -2.40 5.28 -21.72
CA GLN A 150 -1.35 6.05 -22.39
C GLN A 150 -0.23 6.45 -21.43
N ILE A 151 -0.56 6.98 -20.25
CA ILE A 151 0.43 7.33 -19.21
C ILE A 151 1.28 6.10 -18.83
N ALA A 152 0.66 4.93 -18.69
CA ALA A 152 1.39 3.71 -18.38
C ALA A 152 2.40 3.32 -19.47
N GLN A 153 2.05 3.52 -20.74
CA GLN A 153 2.93 3.26 -21.87
C GLN A 153 4.10 4.27 -21.96
N GLU A 154 3.84 5.53 -21.65
CA GLU A 154 4.85 6.58 -21.60
C GLU A 154 5.76 6.48 -20.36
N GLY A 155 5.30 5.78 -19.30
CA GLY A 155 6.05 5.46 -18.12
C GLY A 155 6.00 6.50 -17.00
N TYR A 156 6.88 6.37 -16.02
CA TYR A 156 6.88 7.17 -14.79
C TYR A 156 6.88 8.69 -15.03
N GLY A 157 7.57 9.14 -16.06
CA GLY A 157 7.67 10.56 -16.40
C GLY A 157 6.32 11.21 -16.74
N ALA A 158 5.37 10.44 -17.24
CA ALA A 158 4.04 10.91 -17.64
C ALA A 158 3.02 10.97 -16.49
N LEU A 159 3.34 10.42 -15.33
CA LEU A 159 2.46 10.51 -14.15
C LEU A 159 2.20 11.96 -13.75
N PRO A 160 1.00 12.28 -13.23
CA PRO A 160 0.74 13.58 -12.59
C PRO A 160 1.78 13.91 -11.52
N GLU A 161 2.21 15.16 -11.42
CA GLU A 161 3.25 15.59 -10.47
C GLU A 161 2.86 15.33 -9.01
N THR A 162 1.57 15.50 -8.68
CA THR A 162 1.05 15.19 -7.33
C THR A 162 1.16 13.71 -7.03
N MET A 163 0.89 12.84 -8.00
CA MET A 163 1.07 11.39 -7.86
C MET A 163 2.55 11.01 -7.74
N LYS A 164 3.45 11.63 -8.52
CA LYS A 164 4.91 11.44 -8.38
C LYS A 164 5.39 11.81 -6.98
N THR A 165 4.92 12.94 -6.46
CA THR A 165 5.25 13.38 -5.10
C THR A 165 4.78 12.37 -4.05
N TYR A 166 3.58 11.83 -4.21
CA TYR A 166 3.03 10.81 -3.32
C TYR A 166 3.85 9.52 -3.34
N VAL A 167 4.10 8.96 -4.53
CA VAL A 167 4.89 7.71 -4.63
C VAL A 167 6.34 7.93 -4.24
N GLN A 168 6.95 9.07 -4.58
CA GLN A 168 8.32 9.37 -4.16
C GLN A 168 8.43 9.40 -2.63
N THR A 169 7.44 9.99 -1.94
CA THR A 169 7.42 9.99 -0.47
C THR A 169 7.30 8.57 0.10
N ILE A 170 6.48 7.70 -0.51
CA ILE A 170 6.42 6.28 -0.10
C ILE A 170 7.81 5.64 -0.19
N LYS A 171 8.52 5.83 -1.31
CA LYS A 171 9.87 5.29 -1.51
C LYS A 171 10.84 5.79 -0.44
N ASP A 172 10.87 7.10 -0.20
CA ASP A 172 11.78 7.75 0.74
C ASP A 172 11.52 7.30 2.19
N GLU A 173 10.25 7.19 2.57
CA GLU A 173 9.84 6.74 3.90
C GLU A 173 10.15 5.25 4.12
N LEU A 174 9.92 4.40 3.12
CA LEU A 174 10.16 2.97 3.23
C LEU A 174 11.61 2.57 2.97
N LYS A 175 12.40 3.47 2.38
CA LYS A 175 13.79 3.21 1.94
C LYS A 175 13.89 1.95 1.08
N THR A 176 12.89 1.72 0.23
CA THR A 176 12.77 0.52 -0.60
C THR A 176 12.41 0.94 -2.02
N ASP A 177 13.14 0.41 -3.00
CA ASP A 177 12.91 0.72 -4.41
C ASP A 177 11.62 0.09 -4.93
N TYR A 178 11.06 0.71 -5.96
CA TYR A 178 9.94 0.15 -6.70
C TYR A 178 10.40 -0.88 -7.73
N PHE A 179 9.61 -1.94 -7.85
CA PHE A 179 9.61 -2.81 -9.03
C PHE A 179 8.61 -2.29 -10.07
N ALA A 180 7.39 -1.98 -9.64
CA ALA A 180 6.34 -1.48 -10.50
C ALA A 180 5.34 -0.57 -9.78
N LEU A 181 4.64 0.26 -10.55
CA LEU A 181 3.47 1.02 -10.13
C LEU A 181 2.29 0.61 -11.01
N SER A 182 1.17 0.20 -10.39
CA SER A 182 -0.08 -0.08 -11.12
C SER A 182 -1.04 1.09 -10.93
N ILE A 183 -1.44 1.69 -12.03
CA ILE A 183 -2.34 2.83 -12.13
C ILE A 183 -3.70 2.42 -12.70
N GLY A 184 -3.98 1.12 -12.69
CA GLY A 184 -5.26 0.56 -13.12
C GLY A 184 -5.29 -0.97 -13.12
N PRO A 185 -6.48 -1.58 -13.39
CA PRO A 185 -6.69 -3.02 -13.33
C PRO A 185 -6.11 -3.79 -14.52
N ASP A 186 -5.87 -3.13 -15.68
CA ASP A 186 -5.31 -3.81 -16.84
C ASP A 186 -3.79 -3.97 -16.71
N ARG A 187 -3.27 -5.09 -17.23
CA ARG A 187 -1.82 -5.33 -17.27
C ARG A 187 -1.05 -4.21 -18.00
N LYS A 188 -1.66 -3.57 -18.99
CA LYS A 188 -1.09 -2.46 -19.75
C LYS A 188 -0.98 -1.18 -18.94
N GLU A 189 -1.63 -1.11 -17.77
CA GLU A 189 -1.63 0.03 -16.87
C GLU A 189 -0.65 -0.16 -15.71
N THR A 190 0.39 -0.94 -15.96
CA THR A 190 1.50 -1.18 -15.03
C THR A 190 2.78 -0.57 -15.58
N ILE A 191 3.37 0.34 -14.83
CA ILE A 191 4.65 1.00 -15.12
C ILE A 191 5.76 0.21 -14.44
N LEU A 192 6.66 -0.39 -15.22
CA LEU A 192 7.87 -1.03 -14.68
C LEU A 192 8.94 0.03 -14.43
N MET A 193 9.51 0.04 -13.22
CA MET A 193 10.49 1.04 -12.82
C MET A 193 11.94 0.70 -13.22
N ASN A 194 12.20 -0.57 -13.53
CA ASN A 194 13.50 -1.05 -14.02
C ASN A 194 13.28 -1.99 -15.21
N SER A 195 13.41 -1.46 -16.42
CA SER A 195 13.22 -2.19 -17.66
C SER A 195 14.27 -3.29 -17.94
N GLY A 196 15.27 -3.47 -17.09
CA GLY A 196 16.32 -4.50 -17.21
C GLY A 196 16.15 -5.73 -16.33
N GLU A 197 15.17 -5.75 -15.42
CA GLU A 197 14.88 -6.93 -14.59
C GLU A 197 13.75 -7.73 -15.26
N VAL A 198 14.11 -8.86 -15.86
CA VAL A 198 13.15 -9.85 -16.38
C VAL A 198 12.70 -10.73 -15.21
N TRP A 199 11.40 -11.13 -15.20
CA TRP A 199 10.78 -12.06 -14.26
C TRP A 199 11.46 -13.43 -14.23
#